data_1aa2365774120a977cd7d32032fc4b19
#
_entry.id   1aa2365774120a977cd7d32032fc4b19
#
_cell.length_a   1.000
_cell.length_b   1.000
_cell.length_c   1.000
_cell.angle_alpha   90.00
_cell.angle_beta   90.00
_cell.angle_gamma   90.00
#
_symmetry.space_group_name_H-M   'P 1'
#
loop_
_entity.id
_entity.type
_entity.pdbx_description
1 polymer ?
#
loop_
_entity_poly.entity_id
_entity_poly.type
_entity_poly.pdbx_seq_one_letter_code
_entity_poly.pdbx_strand_id
1 'polypeptide(L)'
;MGYNCYMTKAGYALQAKLFAEGGDVQITRVEVGSGILPEDADPGALAGLLETRAAATSTLPVRNGCAVSLEIEYRADLSPGLEEPFQICEFGVFALGADGEEALVLYGDLSDCPDTAVPEKYGGCVRRYPVVMIMGPEAGASLGYPAGAWATHQELADAIAAHDGDHNAHPYIRGLCADLDARLGLMELMYSTDVSGNPFTVTFGTLDGLAVTGVWNQAQARLEF
;
A
#
# COMPACT_ATOMS: atom_id res chain seq x y z
N MET A 1 17.94 19.03 1.16
CA MET A 1 18.57 17.83 1.73
C MET A 1 19.41 17.23 0.63
N GLY A 2 20.71 17.06 0.85
CA GLY A 2 21.61 16.47 -0.12
C GLY A 2 22.25 15.24 0.51
N TYR A 3 22.14 14.11 -0.14
CA TYR A 3 22.90 12.91 0.14
C TYR A 3 23.49 12.42 -1.17
N ASN A 4 24.54 11.66 -1.07
CA ASN A 4 25.21 11.09 -2.23
C ASN A 4 24.84 9.61 -2.35
N CYS A 5 24.59 9.15 -3.57
CA CYS A 5 24.35 7.73 -3.85
C CYS A 5 25.47 7.18 -4.71
N TYR A 6 26.00 6.06 -4.30
CA TYR A 6 27.10 5.37 -4.97
C TYR A 6 26.69 3.96 -5.34
N MET A 7 26.83 3.62 -6.62
CA MET A 7 26.71 2.23 -7.04
C MET A 7 27.97 1.48 -6.63
N THR A 8 27.83 0.33 -6.01
CA THR A 8 28.97 -0.50 -5.60
C THR A 8 29.53 -1.31 -6.77
N LYS A 9 30.66 -1.95 -6.60
CA LYS A 9 31.24 -2.88 -7.60
C LYS A 9 30.27 -4.02 -7.93
N ALA A 10 29.55 -4.54 -6.92
CA ALA A 10 28.51 -5.55 -7.13
C ALA A 10 27.32 -4.98 -7.93
N GLY A 11 26.92 -3.74 -7.64
CA GLY A 11 25.90 -3.03 -8.41
C GLY A 11 26.29 -2.82 -9.86
N TYR A 12 27.53 -2.43 -10.15
CA TYR A 12 28.03 -2.32 -11.51
C TYR A 12 28.11 -3.67 -12.24
N ALA A 13 28.49 -4.74 -11.52
CA ALA A 13 28.48 -6.09 -12.11
C ALA A 13 27.06 -6.55 -12.47
N LEU A 14 26.10 -6.30 -11.59
CA LEU A 14 24.70 -6.57 -11.85
C LEU A 14 24.17 -5.74 -13.04
N GLN A 15 24.49 -4.44 -13.06
CA GLN A 15 24.14 -3.57 -14.18
C GLN A 15 24.68 -4.10 -15.51
N ALA A 16 25.96 -4.51 -15.56
CA ALA A 16 26.58 -5.06 -16.77
C ALA A 16 25.88 -6.34 -17.25
N LYS A 17 25.50 -7.22 -16.32
CA LYS A 17 24.72 -8.43 -16.63
C LYS A 17 23.36 -8.09 -17.24
N LEU A 18 22.62 -7.17 -16.61
CA LEU A 18 21.31 -6.73 -17.07
C LEU A 18 21.33 -6.04 -18.44
N PHE A 19 22.42 -5.32 -18.75
CA PHE A 19 22.63 -4.76 -20.08
C PHE A 19 22.88 -5.84 -21.16
N ALA A 20 23.56 -6.92 -20.78
CA ALA A 20 23.92 -7.99 -21.70
C ALA A 20 22.81 -9.03 -21.89
N GLU A 21 22.12 -9.40 -20.83
CA GLU A 21 21.20 -10.54 -20.80
C GLU A 21 19.73 -10.12 -20.60
N GLY A 22 19.49 -8.88 -20.19
CA GLY A 22 18.18 -8.44 -19.70
C GLY A 22 17.86 -9.04 -18.34
N GLY A 23 16.61 -8.90 -17.91
CA GLY A 23 16.12 -9.45 -16.64
C GLY A 23 15.72 -8.36 -15.65
N ASP A 24 15.42 -8.76 -14.42
CA ASP A 24 14.94 -7.89 -13.36
C ASP A 24 15.95 -7.75 -12.24
N VAL A 25 16.06 -6.55 -11.68
CA VAL A 25 16.73 -6.33 -10.40
C VAL A 25 15.82 -6.83 -9.29
N GLN A 26 16.26 -7.83 -8.55
CA GLN A 26 15.52 -8.31 -7.39
C GLN A 26 16.10 -7.71 -6.11
N ILE A 27 15.45 -6.68 -5.59
CA ILE A 27 15.84 -6.07 -4.32
C ILE A 27 15.41 -6.99 -3.18
N THR A 28 16.37 -7.38 -2.33
CA THR A 28 16.15 -8.36 -1.25
C THR A 28 15.96 -7.73 0.11
N ARG A 29 16.60 -6.58 0.36
CA ARG A 29 16.45 -5.81 1.60
C ARG A 29 16.99 -4.39 1.45
N VAL A 30 16.56 -3.55 2.38
CA VAL A 30 17.05 -2.19 2.56
C VAL A 30 17.37 -1.98 4.03
N GLU A 31 18.49 -1.32 4.31
CA GLU A 31 18.93 -1.04 5.67
C GLU A 31 19.37 0.42 5.80
N VAL A 32 19.31 0.92 7.04
CA VAL A 32 19.86 2.22 7.43
C VAL A 32 20.89 2.04 8.55
N GLY A 33 21.87 2.91 8.59
CA GLY A 33 22.96 2.83 9.53
C GLY A 33 23.44 4.18 10.05
N SER A 34 24.29 4.11 11.06
CA SER A 34 24.96 5.27 11.69
C SER A 34 26.44 5.41 11.29
N GLY A 35 26.92 4.55 10.41
CA GLY A 35 28.28 4.63 9.93
C GLY A 35 28.55 5.93 9.17
N ILE A 36 29.74 6.50 9.39
CA ILE A 36 30.20 7.69 8.68
C ILE A 36 31.30 7.25 7.71
N LEU A 37 31.08 7.56 6.43
CA LEU A 37 32.04 7.20 5.40
C LEU A 37 33.36 7.97 5.61
N PRO A 38 34.51 7.28 5.79
CA PRO A 38 35.79 7.95 5.86
C PRO A 38 36.13 8.69 4.55
N GLU A 39 36.81 9.84 4.64
CA GLU A 39 37.14 10.67 3.47
C GLU A 39 37.96 9.93 2.41
N ASP A 40 38.78 8.95 2.83
CA ASP A 40 39.62 8.15 1.95
C ASP A 40 39.02 6.81 1.54
N ALA A 41 37.81 6.51 1.97
CA ALA A 41 37.13 5.26 1.63
C ALA A 41 36.51 5.30 0.22
N ASP A 42 36.65 4.20 -0.50
CA ASP A 42 35.90 3.98 -1.77
C ASP A 42 34.50 3.44 -1.48
N PRO A 43 33.47 4.25 -1.58
CA PRO A 43 32.08 3.77 -1.33
C PRO A 43 31.66 2.66 -2.29
N GLY A 44 32.24 2.63 -3.48
CA GLY A 44 31.99 1.55 -4.46
C GLY A 44 32.58 0.20 -4.06
N ALA A 45 33.52 0.16 -3.11
CA ALA A 45 34.13 -1.09 -2.63
C ALA A 45 33.39 -1.69 -1.42
N LEU A 46 32.38 -1.03 -0.88
CA LEU A 46 31.64 -1.51 0.27
C LEU A 46 30.83 -2.77 -0.10
N ALA A 47 30.86 -3.75 0.78
CA ALA A 47 30.06 -4.98 0.69
C ALA A 47 28.83 -4.97 1.63
N GLY A 48 28.74 -3.97 2.51
CA GLY A 48 27.66 -3.75 3.47
C GLY A 48 27.73 -2.35 4.02
N LEU A 49 26.81 -1.99 4.89
CA LEU A 49 26.86 -0.75 5.65
C LEU A 49 28.04 -0.78 6.64
N LEU A 50 28.55 0.38 6.98
CA LEU A 50 29.62 0.51 7.95
C LEU A 50 29.12 0.20 9.37
N GLU A 51 27.93 0.66 9.70
CA GLU A 51 27.29 0.38 10.98
C GLU A 51 25.76 0.27 10.81
N THR A 52 25.27 -0.93 10.49
CA THR A 52 23.82 -1.19 10.36
C THR A 52 23.12 -0.99 11.70
N ARG A 53 22.03 -0.23 11.70
CA ARG A 53 21.22 0.05 12.89
C ARG A 53 19.80 -0.47 12.79
N ALA A 54 19.18 -0.41 11.62
CA ALA A 54 17.80 -0.76 11.46
C ALA A 54 17.48 -1.23 10.04
N ALA A 55 16.45 -2.07 9.94
CA ALA A 55 15.82 -2.38 8.66
C ALA A 55 15.03 -1.17 8.16
N ALA A 56 14.97 -1.04 6.84
CA ALA A 56 14.12 -0.10 6.14
C ALA A 56 13.32 -0.85 5.07
N THR A 57 12.39 -0.16 4.44
CA THR A 57 11.62 -0.68 3.31
C THR A 57 11.76 0.25 2.11
N SER A 58 11.13 -0.09 1.00
CA SER A 58 11.08 0.79 -0.16
C SER A 58 9.72 0.72 -0.85
N THR A 59 9.40 1.76 -1.62
CA THR A 59 8.30 1.69 -2.58
C THR A 59 8.60 0.64 -3.64
N LEU A 60 7.56 0.20 -4.34
CA LEU A 60 7.73 -0.62 -5.54
C LEU A 60 8.62 0.13 -6.54
N PRO A 61 9.64 -0.54 -7.10
CA PRO A 61 10.50 0.08 -8.09
C PRO A 61 9.70 0.46 -9.33
N VAL A 62 9.89 1.69 -9.79
CA VAL A 62 9.26 2.19 -11.02
C VAL A 62 10.31 2.32 -12.11
N ARG A 63 10.09 1.63 -13.22
CA ARG A 63 10.95 1.74 -14.40
C ARG A 63 10.61 2.98 -15.20
N ASN A 64 11.64 3.73 -15.57
CA ASN A 64 11.55 4.86 -16.50
C ASN A 64 12.71 4.80 -17.50
N GLY A 65 12.48 4.17 -18.64
CA GLY A 65 13.53 3.91 -19.64
C GLY A 65 14.61 2.99 -19.08
N CYS A 66 15.86 3.47 -19.04
CA CYS A 66 17.00 2.74 -18.49
C CYS A 66 17.15 2.90 -16.97
N ALA A 67 16.33 3.71 -16.34
CA ALA A 67 16.40 3.99 -14.92
C ALA A 67 15.31 3.24 -14.15
N VAL A 68 15.68 2.82 -12.95
CA VAL A 68 14.77 2.29 -11.92
C VAL A 68 14.77 3.28 -10.76
N SER A 69 13.62 3.83 -10.43
CA SER A 69 13.43 4.72 -9.30
C SER A 69 12.66 4.01 -8.20
N LEU A 70 13.06 4.24 -6.97
CA LEU A 70 12.36 3.79 -5.77
C LEU A 70 12.58 4.82 -4.66
N GLU A 71 11.74 4.80 -3.65
CA GLU A 71 11.90 5.60 -2.45
C GLU A 71 12.17 4.67 -1.27
N ILE A 72 13.30 4.84 -0.62
CA ILE A 72 13.64 4.13 0.61
C ILE A 72 12.87 4.80 1.74
N GLU A 73 12.19 4.02 2.57
CA GLU A 73 11.45 4.52 3.71
C GLU A 73 11.94 3.84 5.00
N TYR A 74 12.54 4.61 5.89
CA TYR A 74 12.75 4.18 7.27
C TYR A 74 11.52 4.56 8.10
N ARG A 75 11.06 3.62 8.91
CA ARG A 75 9.96 3.80 9.86
C ARG A 75 10.36 3.20 11.21
N ALA A 76 10.01 3.89 12.27
CA ALA A 76 10.35 3.44 13.63
C ALA A 76 9.72 2.09 13.99
N ASP A 77 8.53 1.78 13.47
CA ASP A 77 7.81 0.53 13.72
C ASP A 77 8.46 -0.71 13.05
N LEU A 78 9.35 -0.52 12.08
CA LEU A 78 10.15 -1.60 11.49
C LEU A 78 11.26 -2.11 12.43
N SER A 79 11.56 -1.37 13.48
CA SER A 79 12.60 -1.71 14.45
C SER A 79 12.08 -1.59 15.89
N PRO A 80 11.13 -2.45 16.30
CA PRO A 80 10.48 -2.34 17.61
C PRO A 80 11.43 -2.52 18.78
N GLY A 81 12.62 -3.09 18.56
CA GLY A 81 13.68 -3.23 19.58
C GLY A 81 14.59 -2.02 19.70
N LEU A 82 14.41 -0.98 18.91
CA LEU A 82 15.21 0.22 19.00
C LEU A 82 14.85 1.02 20.25
N GLU A 83 15.80 1.14 21.19
CA GLU A 83 15.56 1.82 22.45
C GLU A 83 16.01 3.27 22.46
N GLU A 84 17.01 3.63 21.70
CA GLU A 84 17.59 4.97 21.67
C GLU A 84 17.57 5.58 20.27
N PRO A 85 17.40 6.91 20.16
CA PRO A 85 17.57 7.60 18.88
C PRO A 85 18.98 7.42 18.33
N PHE A 86 19.10 7.35 16.99
CA PHE A 86 20.41 7.37 16.33
C PHE A 86 20.36 8.30 15.11
N GLN A 87 21.56 8.68 14.63
CA GLN A 87 21.70 9.43 13.40
C GLN A 87 21.74 8.46 12.21
N ILE A 88 20.87 8.66 11.23
CA ILE A 88 20.95 7.95 9.96
C ILE A 88 21.97 8.68 9.11
N CYS A 89 23.17 8.10 9.02
CA CYS A 89 24.28 8.63 8.24
C CYS A 89 24.49 7.85 6.94
N GLU A 90 23.89 6.67 6.83
CA GLU A 90 24.00 5.81 5.66
C GLU A 90 22.75 4.98 5.42
N PHE A 91 22.55 4.57 4.17
CA PHE A 91 21.59 3.54 3.81
C PHE A 91 22.15 2.61 2.72
N GLY A 92 21.62 1.40 2.64
CA GLY A 92 22.03 0.41 1.66
C GLY A 92 20.84 -0.27 1.00
N VAL A 93 20.92 -0.46 -0.31
CA VAL A 93 20.01 -1.31 -1.09
C VAL A 93 20.76 -2.59 -1.45
N PHE A 94 20.20 -3.71 -1.03
CA PHE A 94 20.72 -5.03 -1.33
C PHE A 94 19.83 -5.71 -2.38
N ALA A 95 20.46 -6.41 -3.29
CA ALA A 95 19.79 -7.15 -4.35
C ALA A 95 20.56 -8.44 -4.66
N LEU A 96 19.91 -9.35 -5.41
CA LEU A 96 20.64 -10.48 -5.97
C LEU A 96 21.64 -9.97 -7.01
N GLY A 97 22.90 -10.23 -6.76
CA GLY A 97 24.02 -9.85 -7.63
C GLY A 97 24.08 -10.66 -8.92
N ALA A 98 25.10 -10.37 -9.72
CA ALA A 98 25.30 -11.07 -11.00
C ALA A 98 25.55 -12.59 -10.84
N ASP A 99 26.08 -13.00 -9.70
CA ASP A 99 26.32 -14.40 -9.31
C ASP A 99 25.11 -15.11 -8.67
N GLY A 100 24.04 -14.37 -8.40
CA GLY A 100 22.85 -14.85 -7.71
C GLY A 100 22.93 -14.79 -6.18
N GLU A 101 24.04 -14.30 -5.63
CA GLU A 101 24.18 -14.08 -4.20
C GLU A 101 23.73 -12.64 -3.83
N GLU A 102 23.27 -12.45 -2.59
CA GLU A 102 22.89 -11.14 -2.12
C GLU A 102 24.10 -10.23 -1.95
N ALA A 103 24.01 -9.02 -2.50
CA ALA A 103 25.08 -8.04 -2.42
C ALA A 103 24.53 -6.63 -2.23
N LEU A 104 25.30 -5.76 -1.58
CA LEU A 104 25.04 -4.32 -1.55
C LEU A 104 25.25 -3.76 -2.96
N VAL A 105 24.16 -3.32 -3.61
CA VAL A 105 24.23 -2.78 -4.98
C VAL A 105 24.27 -1.26 -5.02
N LEU A 106 23.75 -0.61 -3.99
CA LEU A 106 23.77 0.85 -3.87
C LEU A 106 24.00 1.24 -2.41
N TYR A 107 24.89 2.19 -2.22
CA TYR A 107 25.21 2.82 -0.94
C TYR A 107 24.83 4.29 -0.97
N GLY A 108 24.12 4.74 0.04
CA GLY A 108 23.77 6.15 0.24
C GLY A 108 24.52 6.72 1.44
N ASP A 109 25.14 7.87 1.24
CA ASP A 109 25.90 8.60 2.24
C ASP A 109 25.16 9.88 2.62
N LEU A 110 24.79 9.99 3.89
CA LEU A 110 24.16 11.14 4.53
C LEU A 110 25.08 11.81 5.56
N SER A 111 26.36 11.48 5.59
CA SER A 111 27.28 11.95 6.62
C SER A 111 27.32 13.49 6.75
N ASP A 112 27.13 14.21 5.63
CA ASP A 112 27.10 15.69 5.61
C ASP A 112 25.79 16.27 6.18
N CYS A 113 24.70 15.50 6.16
CA CYS A 113 23.38 15.97 6.60
C CYS A 113 22.58 14.79 7.17
N PRO A 114 22.98 14.24 8.32
CA PRO A 114 22.33 13.07 8.88
C PRO A 114 20.90 13.37 9.36
N ASP A 115 20.01 12.41 9.17
CA ASP A 115 18.67 12.44 9.73
C ASP A 115 18.64 11.76 11.10
N THR A 116 17.72 12.15 11.96
CA THR A 116 17.53 11.50 13.24
C THR A 116 16.44 10.44 13.15
N ALA A 117 16.79 9.19 13.47
CA ALA A 117 15.86 8.12 13.72
C ALA A 117 15.34 8.21 15.16
N VAL A 118 14.03 8.33 15.33
CA VAL A 118 13.40 8.42 16.65
C VAL A 118 12.62 7.12 16.89
N PRO A 119 12.90 6.39 17.99
CA PRO A 119 12.18 5.19 18.36
C PRO A 119 10.67 5.42 18.54
N GLU A 120 9.86 4.39 18.33
CA GLU A 120 8.40 4.47 18.44
C GLU A 120 7.95 4.96 19.82
N LYS A 121 8.63 4.53 20.90
CA LYS A 121 8.34 4.96 22.29
C LYS A 121 8.48 6.48 22.52
N TYR A 122 9.17 7.19 21.64
CA TYR A 122 9.29 8.66 21.67
C TYR A 122 8.48 9.36 20.58
N GLY A 123 7.51 8.66 19.99
CA GLY A 123 6.63 9.20 18.96
C GLY A 123 6.99 8.75 17.53
N GLY A 124 8.08 8.04 17.38
CA GLY A 124 8.50 7.51 16.09
C GLY A 124 8.89 8.58 15.06
N CYS A 125 9.33 8.15 13.91
CA CYS A 125 9.53 9.00 12.74
C CYS A 125 9.47 8.20 11.46
N VAL A 126 9.23 8.90 10.35
CA VAL A 126 9.38 8.37 8.99
C VAL A 126 10.43 9.22 8.28
N ARG A 127 11.37 8.58 7.61
CA ARG A 127 12.38 9.24 6.77
C ARG A 127 12.36 8.61 5.39
N ARG A 128 12.50 9.44 4.36
CA ARG A 128 12.39 9.01 2.96
C ARG A 128 13.57 9.50 2.14
N TYR A 129 14.08 8.58 1.34
CA TYR A 129 15.27 8.82 0.49
C TYR A 129 14.95 8.33 -0.93
N PRO A 130 14.54 9.23 -1.85
CA PRO A 130 14.36 8.89 -3.24
C PRO A 130 15.69 8.50 -3.91
N VAL A 131 15.68 7.37 -4.59
CA VAL A 131 16.84 6.78 -5.25
C VAL A 131 16.53 6.50 -6.70
N VAL A 132 17.51 6.76 -7.57
CA VAL A 132 17.44 6.41 -8.99
C VAL A 132 18.69 5.61 -9.36
N MET A 133 18.47 4.42 -9.90
CA MET A 133 19.52 3.52 -10.39
C MET A 133 19.42 3.38 -11.90
N ILE A 134 20.52 3.50 -12.63
CA ILE A 134 20.56 3.21 -14.07
C ILE A 134 20.93 1.74 -14.21
N MET A 135 20.02 0.92 -14.76
CA MET A 135 20.20 -0.54 -14.81
C MET A 135 20.28 -1.11 -16.21
N GLY A 136 19.62 -0.55 -17.21
CA GLY A 136 19.64 -1.03 -18.58
C GLY A 136 18.31 -0.86 -19.29
N PRO A 137 18.30 -0.86 -20.63
CA PRO A 137 17.10 -0.54 -21.41
C PRO A 137 15.98 -1.57 -21.28
N GLU A 138 16.34 -2.82 -20.97
CA GLU A 138 15.38 -3.94 -20.83
C GLU A 138 15.23 -4.42 -19.36
N ALA A 139 15.99 -3.82 -18.43
CA ALA A 139 15.92 -4.25 -17.03
C ALA A 139 14.59 -3.85 -16.40
N GLY A 140 13.83 -4.81 -15.91
CA GLY A 140 12.75 -4.62 -14.96
C GLY A 140 13.32 -4.48 -13.54
N ALA A 141 12.46 -4.23 -12.59
CA ALA A 141 12.82 -4.29 -11.17
C ALA A 141 11.64 -4.86 -10.38
N SER A 142 11.94 -5.79 -9.50
CA SER A 142 10.98 -6.41 -8.60
C SER A 142 11.48 -6.34 -7.16
N LEU A 143 10.55 -6.35 -6.21
CA LEU A 143 10.90 -6.55 -4.82
C LEU A 143 10.84 -8.03 -4.52
N GLY A 144 11.98 -8.61 -4.20
CA GLY A 144 12.12 -9.97 -3.70
C GLY A 144 12.20 -9.97 -2.17
N TYR A 145 11.33 -9.20 -1.51
CA TYR A 145 11.31 -9.25 -0.06
C TYR A 145 10.86 -10.63 0.40
N PRO A 146 11.52 -11.24 1.39
CA PRO A 146 11.06 -12.48 1.99
C PRO A 146 9.66 -12.30 2.58
N ALA A 147 8.93 -13.39 2.72
CA ALA A 147 7.62 -13.40 3.38
C ALA A 147 7.73 -12.69 4.74
N GLY A 148 7.05 -11.57 4.89
CA GLY A 148 7.20 -10.68 6.05
C GLY A 148 7.78 -9.31 5.72
N ALA A 149 8.05 -9.01 4.44
CA ALA A 149 8.42 -7.66 4.03
C ALA A 149 7.35 -6.64 4.44
N TRP A 150 7.82 -5.51 4.91
CA TRP A 150 6.95 -4.45 5.38
C TRP A 150 6.53 -3.56 4.18
N ALA A 151 5.25 -3.22 4.13
CA ALA A 151 4.78 -2.24 3.16
C ALA A 151 5.21 -0.83 3.58
N THR A 152 5.56 0.00 2.62
CA THR A 152 5.78 1.43 2.87
C THR A 152 4.47 2.09 3.30
N HIS A 153 4.59 3.26 3.95
CA HIS A 153 3.41 4.06 4.29
C HIS A 153 2.56 4.42 3.06
N GLN A 154 3.22 4.71 1.93
CA GLN A 154 2.52 5.04 0.69
C GLN A 154 1.76 3.82 0.12
N GLU A 155 2.40 2.65 0.07
CA GLU A 155 1.74 1.42 -0.41
C GLU A 155 0.53 1.04 0.45
N LEU A 156 0.64 1.23 1.78
CA LEU A 156 -0.50 1.01 2.68
C LEU A 156 -1.63 2.01 2.41
N ALA A 157 -1.31 3.29 2.23
CA ALA A 157 -2.29 4.31 1.92
C ALA A 157 -2.99 4.04 0.57
N ASP A 158 -2.22 3.64 -0.45
CA ASP A 158 -2.74 3.29 -1.77
C ASP A 158 -3.62 2.04 -1.71
N ALA A 159 -3.23 1.02 -0.93
CA ALA A 159 -4.02 -0.18 -0.73
C ALA A 159 -5.34 0.10 0.00
N ILE A 160 -5.33 0.96 1.02
CA ILE A 160 -6.54 1.41 1.73
C ILE A 160 -7.44 2.18 0.77
N ALA A 161 -6.90 3.13 0.00
CA ALA A 161 -7.67 3.91 -0.96
C ALA A 161 -8.28 3.03 -2.07
N ALA A 162 -7.54 2.05 -2.56
CA ALA A 162 -8.03 1.07 -3.53
C ALA A 162 -9.16 0.21 -2.93
N HIS A 163 -9.01 -0.26 -1.69
CA HIS A 163 -10.03 -1.03 -0.99
C HIS A 163 -11.31 -0.21 -0.75
N ASP A 164 -11.18 1.04 -0.31
CA ASP A 164 -12.32 1.93 -0.06
C ASP A 164 -13.04 2.31 -1.36
N GLY A 165 -12.31 2.41 -2.46
CA GLY A 165 -12.85 2.65 -3.81
C GLY A 165 -13.44 1.41 -4.47
N ASP A 166 -13.18 0.20 -3.99
CA ASP A 166 -13.68 -1.02 -4.58
C ASP A 166 -15.15 -1.25 -4.23
N HIS A 167 -16.02 -1.08 -5.23
CA HIS A 167 -17.45 -1.36 -5.09
C HIS A 167 -17.78 -2.84 -4.80
N ASN A 168 -16.83 -3.75 -4.98
CA ASN A 168 -16.96 -5.17 -4.64
C ASN A 168 -16.38 -5.52 -3.26
N ALA A 169 -15.73 -4.57 -2.59
CA ALA A 169 -15.28 -4.78 -1.22
C ALA A 169 -16.50 -5.07 -0.31
N HIS A 170 -16.32 -6.01 0.59
CA HIS A 170 -17.36 -6.44 1.54
C HIS A 170 -18.70 -6.85 0.93
N PRO A 171 -18.76 -7.80 -0.04
CA PRO A 171 -19.97 -8.17 -0.75
C PRO A 171 -21.11 -8.63 0.20
N TYR A 172 -20.74 -9.27 1.32
CA TYR A 172 -21.73 -9.69 2.33
C TYR A 172 -22.41 -8.49 3.02
N ILE A 173 -21.65 -7.47 3.40
CA ILE A 173 -22.20 -6.25 4.05
C ILE A 173 -23.07 -5.49 3.07
N ARG A 174 -22.64 -5.34 1.81
CA ARG A 174 -23.44 -4.69 0.76
C ARG A 174 -24.73 -5.45 0.48
N GLY A 175 -24.69 -6.78 0.46
CA GLY A 175 -25.88 -7.61 0.36
C GLY A 175 -26.86 -7.39 1.51
N LEU A 176 -26.36 -7.31 2.74
CA LEU A 176 -27.18 -6.98 3.92
C LEU A 176 -27.81 -5.58 3.82
N CYS A 177 -27.04 -4.58 3.39
CA CYS A 177 -27.56 -3.22 3.19
C CYS A 177 -28.68 -3.20 2.13
N ALA A 178 -28.49 -3.88 0.99
CA ALA A 178 -29.51 -3.97 -0.05
C ALA A 178 -30.78 -4.69 0.43
N ASP A 179 -30.64 -5.74 1.24
CA ASP A 179 -31.81 -6.43 1.85
C ASP A 179 -32.55 -5.52 2.84
N LEU A 180 -31.79 -4.77 3.66
CA LEU A 180 -32.36 -3.80 4.59
C LEU A 180 -33.09 -2.67 3.86
N ASP A 181 -32.52 -2.12 2.80
CA ASP A 181 -33.15 -1.09 1.97
C ASP A 181 -34.44 -1.59 1.34
N ALA A 182 -34.43 -2.83 0.80
CA ALA A 182 -35.60 -3.46 0.25
C ALA A 182 -36.74 -3.65 1.30
N ARG A 183 -36.35 -4.09 2.51
CA ARG A 183 -37.27 -4.26 3.62
C ARG A 183 -37.83 -2.93 4.12
N LEU A 184 -36.98 -1.89 4.20
CA LEU A 184 -37.39 -0.54 4.56
C LEU A 184 -38.39 0.01 3.55
N GLY A 185 -38.11 -0.13 2.25
CA GLY A 185 -39.04 0.28 1.20
C GLY A 185 -40.41 -0.43 1.25
N LEU A 186 -40.41 -1.72 1.60
CA LEU A 186 -41.68 -2.45 1.84
C LEU A 186 -42.43 -1.92 3.08
N MET A 187 -41.70 -1.61 4.16
CA MET A 187 -42.31 -1.02 5.36
C MET A 187 -42.90 0.36 5.08
N GLU A 188 -42.16 1.22 4.36
CA GLU A 188 -42.63 2.54 3.95
C GLU A 188 -43.90 2.44 3.10
N LEU A 189 -43.97 1.47 2.17
CA LEU A 189 -45.13 1.19 1.38
C LEU A 189 -46.30 0.73 2.25
N MET A 190 -46.05 -0.12 3.25
CA MET A 190 -47.07 -0.61 4.18
C MET A 190 -47.63 0.47 5.12
N TYR A 191 -46.76 1.42 5.52
CA TYR A 191 -47.15 2.52 6.41
C TYR A 191 -47.54 3.80 5.68
N SER A 192 -47.49 3.80 4.35
CA SER A 192 -47.99 4.93 3.57
C SER A 192 -49.52 4.98 3.74
N THR A 193 -49.96 5.87 4.59
CA THR A 193 -51.38 6.04 4.96
C THR A 193 -52.17 6.85 3.95
N ASP A 194 -51.56 7.33 2.88
CA ASP A 194 -52.26 8.09 1.86
C ASP A 194 -52.85 7.14 0.79
N VAL A 195 -53.94 6.52 1.18
CA VAL A 195 -54.74 5.64 0.31
C VAL A 195 -55.60 6.45 -0.68
N SER A 196 -55.77 7.76 -0.44
CA SER A 196 -56.68 8.62 -1.20
C SER A 196 -56.17 8.99 -2.60
N GLY A 197 -54.91 8.77 -2.90
CA GLY A 197 -54.29 9.00 -4.20
C GLY A 197 -53.65 7.76 -4.84
N ASN A 198 -53.82 6.60 -4.24
CA ASN A 198 -53.16 5.38 -4.67
C ASN A 198 -53.71 4.86 -6.01
N PRO A 199 -52.87 4.83 -7.07
CA PRO A 199 -53.34 4.37 -8.39
C PRO A 199 -53.44 2.84 -8.51
N PHE A 200 -53.28 2.09 -7.42
CA PHE A 200 -53.41 0.64 -7.47
C PHE A 200 -54.87 0.21 -7.68
N THR A 201 -55.17 -0.17 -8.90
CA THR A 201 -56.39 -0.90 -9.21
C THR A 201 -56.05 -2.38 -9.12
N VAL A 202 -56.52 -3.03 -8.07
CA VAL A 202 -56.42 -4.49 -7.94
C VAL A 202 -57.64 -5.11 -8.61
N THR A 203 -57.43 -5.81 -9.70
CA THR A 203 -58.48 -6.56 -10.38
C THR A 203 -58.40 -8.01 -9.93
N PHE A 204 -59.42 -8.47 -9.21
CA PHE A 204 -59.53 -9.87 -8.84
C PHE A 204 -60.29 -10.62 -9.93
N GLY A 205 -59.72 -11.71 -10.42
CA GLY A 205 -60.41 -12.59 -11.38
C GLY A 205 -61.56 -13.37 -10.76
N THR A 206 -61.48 -13.66 -9.46
CA THR A 206 -62.52 -14.27 -8.63
C THR A 206 -62.30 -13.85 -7.18
N LEU A 207 -63.42 -13.73 -6.44
CA LEU A 207 -63.40 -13.41 -5.00
C LEU A 207 -63.59 -14.67 -4.14
N ASP A 208 -63.56 -15.85 -4.74
CA ASP A 208 -63.79 -17.12 -4.04
C ASP A 208 -62.59 -17.36 -3.08
N GLY A 209 -62.91 -17.46 -1.79
CA GLY A 209 -61.93 -17.70 -0.73
C GLY A 209 -61.23 -16.45 -0.18
N LEU A 210 -61.58 -15.25 -0.64
CA LEU A 210 -61.06 -14.01 -0.08
C LEU A 210 -61.96 -13.54 1.07
N ALA A 211 -61.45 -13.60 2.30
CA ALA A 211 -62.06 -12.97 3.46
C ALA A 211 -61.56 -11.54 3.60
N VAL A 212 -62.33 -10.55 3.23
CA VAL A 212 -61.98 -9.15 3.40
C VAL A 212 -62.75 -8.60 4.59
N THR A 213 -62.08 -8.20 5.63
CA THR A 213 -62.64 -7.51 6.79
C THR A 213 -62.42 -6.01 6.62
N GLY A 214 -63.48 -5.29 6.36
CA GLY A 214 -63.45 -3.84 6.25
C GLY A 214 -64.82 -3.26 6.52
N VAL A 215 -64.88 -1.95 6.75
CA VAL A 215 -66.14 -1.22 6.94
C VAL A 215 -66.56 -0.56 5.62
N TRP A 216 -67.79 -0.86 5.14
CA TRP A 216 -68.29 -0.19 3.97
C TRP A 216 -68.72 1.25 4.28
N ASN A 217 -67.98 2.18 3.66
CA ASN A 217 -68.33 3.61 3.72
C ASN A 217 -69.36 3.94 2.62
N GLN A 218 -70.61 4.02 3.02
CA GLN A 218 -71.73 4.23 2.10
C GLN A 218 -71.67 5.60 1.42
N ALA A 219 -71.15 6.61 2.09
CA ALA A 219 -71.04 7.97 1.54
C ALA A 219 -70.04 8.07 0.41
N GLN A 220 -69.01 7.24 0.45
CA GLN A 220 -67.89 7.24 -0.52
C GLN A 220 -67.89 6.02 -1.43
N ALA A 221 -68.85 5.10 -1.27
CA ALA A 221 -69.04 3.86 -2.03
C ALA A 221 -67.74 3.03 -2.10
N ARG A 222 -67.02 2.90 -0.95
CA ARG A 222 -65.75 2.18 -0.84
C ARG A 222 -65.69 1.36 0.45
N LEU A 223 -64.86 0.30 0.42
CA LEU A 223 -64.47 -0.45 1.60
C LEU A 223 -63.28 0.26 2.26
N GLU A 224 -63.37 0.48 3.55
CA GLU A 224 -62.30 1.00 4.39
C GLU A 224 -61.77 -0.15 5.27
N PHE A 225 -60.46 -0.37 5.26
CA PHE A 225 -59.79 -1.45 5.97
C PHE A 225 -59.11 -0.91 7.24
#